data_2d46d010ad64279d0a3ab09cc48d3636
#
_entry.id   2d46d010ad64279d0a3ab09cc48d3636
#
_cell.length_a   1.000
_cell.length_b   1.000
_cell.length_c   1.000
_cell.angle_alpha   90.00
_cell.angle_beta   90.00
_cell.angle_gamma   90.00
#
_symmetry.space_group_name_H-M   'P 1'
#
loop_
_entity.id
_entity.type
_entity.pdbx_description
1 polymer ?
#
loop_
_entity_poly.entity_id
_entity_poly.type
_entity_poly.pdbx_seq_one_letter_code
_entity_poly.pdbx_strand_id
1 'polypeptide(L)'
;MMGSHIDTVKNAGALDGCYGVLAGLAVARAFRQAGIRPQRSITIGAFTNEEGIRYQPDMMGSLVYARGLSVDAALNTVGIDGTRLGDELARIGYAG
;
A
#
# COMPACT_ATOMS: atom_id res chain seq x y z
N MET A 1 -12.12 -6.27 1.23
CA MET A 1 -10.74 -5.88 1.48
C MET A 1 -10.70 -4.91 2.64
N MET A 2 -9.66 -4.94 3.45
CA MET A 2 -9.31 -3.96 4.45
C MET A 2 -7.81 -3.69 4.34
N GLY A 3 -7.34 -2.54 4.77
CA GLY A 3 -5.92 -2.19 4.67
C GLY A 3 -5.69 -0.70 4.78
N SER A 4 -4.47 -0.29 4.55
CA SER A 4 -3.99 1.08 4.56
C SER A 4 -2.64 1.13 3.82
N HIS A 5 -1.66 1.83 4.35
CA HIS A 5 -0.31 1.95 3.82
C HIS A 5 0.74 1.75 4.93
N ILE A 6 2.00 1.69 4.58
CA ILE A 6 3.13 1.57 5.51
C ILE A 6 4.23 2.61 5.26
N ASP A 7 4.09 3.41 4.20
CA ASP A 7 4.87 4.62 4.03
C ASP A 7 4.32 5.73 4.92
N THR A 8 5.09 6.75 5.20
CA THR A 8 4.73 7.84 6.11
C THR A 8 5.36 9.15 5.67
N VAL A 9 4.71 10.26 6.00
CA VAL A 9 5.28 11.60 5.78
C VAL A 9 6.50 11.83 6.68
N LYS A 10 7.31 12.76 6.25
CA LYS A 10 8.50 13.17 7.00
C LYS A 10 8.10 13.69 8.39
N ASN A 11 8.66 13.10 9.43
CA ASN A 11 8.36 13.45 10.82
C ASN A 11 6.94 13.07 11.31
N ALA A 12 6.23 12.19 10.61
CA ALA A 12 4.98 11.60 11.11
C ALA A 12 5.24 10.49 12.13
N GLY A 13 4.18 10.10 12.81
CA GLY A 13 4.25 8.98 13.75
C GLY A 13 4.43 7.62 13.06
N ALA A 14 5.16 6.71 13.67
CA ALA A 14 5.41 5.36 13.15
C ALA A 14 4.14 4.50 12.99
N LEU A 15 3.00 4.96 13.48
CA LEU A 15 1.71 4.25 13.42
C LEU A 15 0.78 4.78 12.33
N ASP A 16 1.16 5.87 11.67
CA ASP A 16 0.40 6.40 10.55
C ASP A 16 0.36 5.37 9.41
N GLY A 17 -0.84 5.10 8.88
CA GLY A 17 -1.08 4.05 7.90
C GLY A 17 -0.88 2.62 8.40
N CYS A 18 0.23 2.36 9.07
CA CYS A 18 0.60 1.04 9.60
C CYS A 18 -0.47 0.46 10.53
N TYR A 19 -1.14 1.30 11.31
CA TYR A 19 -2.25 0.88 12.17
C TYR A 19 -3.36 0.17 11.40
N GLY A 20 -3.78 0.70 10.24
CA GLY A 20 -4.84 0.09 9.42
C GLY A 20 -4.46 -1.27 8.85
N VAL A 21 -3.20 -1.45 8.44
CA VAL A 21 -2.69 -2.74 7.97
C VAL A 21 -2.65 -3.76 9.12
N LEU A 22 -2.11 -3.37 10.28
CA LEU A 22 -2.01 -4.24 11.46
C LEU A 22 -3.39 -4.59 12.02
N ALA A 23 -4.34 -3.66 12.01
CA ALA A 23 -5.72 -3.93 12.40
C ALA A 23 -6.36 -5.00 11.50
N GLY A 24 -6.13 -4.92 10.19
CA GLY A 24 -6.56 -5.96 9.25
C GLY A 24 -5.97 -7.33 9.57
N LEU A 25 -4.68 -7.39 9.85
CA LEU A 25 -4.01 -8.63 10.28
C LEU A 25 -4.57 -9.17 11.59
N ALA A 26 -4.84 -8.29 12.56
CA ALA A 26 -5.43 -8.68 13.85
C ALA A 26 -6.82 -9.30 13.67
N VAL A 27 -7.66 -8.72 12.80
CA VAL A 27 -8.99 -9.25 12.47
C VAL A 27 -8.85 -10.64 11.83
N ALA A 28 -7.99 -10.81 10.82
CA ALA A 28 -7.77 -12.09 10.17
C ALA A 28 -7.28 -13.16 11.17
N ARG A 29 -6.39 -12.78 12.09
CA ARG A 29 -5.90 -13.64 13.16
C ARG A 29 -7.01 -14.04 14.13
N ALA A 30 -7.90 -13.10 14.51
CA ALA A 30 -9.03 -13.38 15.40
C ALA A 30 -10.00 -14.39 14.77
N PHE A 31 -10.34 -14.26 13.48
CA PHE A 31 -11.13 -15.25 12.75
C PHE A 31 -10.48 -16.65 12.80
N ARG A 32 -9.19 -16.71 12.53
CA ARG A 32 -8.43 -17.98 12.57
C ARG A 32 -8.43 -18.60 13.96
N GLN A 33 -8.21 -17.81 15.01
CA GLN A 33 -8.18 -18.28 16.39
C GLN A 33 -9.54 -18.76 16.86
N ALA A 34 -10.62 -18.10 16.43
CA ALA A 34 -11.99 -18.50 16.74
C ALA A 34 -12.48 -19.71 15.92
N GLY A 35 -11.69 -20.22 14.99
CA GLY A 35 -12.12 -21.30 14.07
C GLY A 35 -13.21 -20.88 13.09
N ILE A 36 -13.45 -19.58 12.95
CA ILE A 36 -14.48 -19.04 12.06
C ILE A 36 -13.92 -18.92 10.64
N ARG A 37 -14.60 -19.57 9.70
CA ARG A 37 -14.27 -19.46 8.27
C ARG A 37 -15.22 -18.45 7.63
N PRO A 38 -14.74 -17.27 7.21
CA PRO A 38 -15.60 -16.29 6.56
C PRO A 38 -16.10 -16.81 5.21
N GLN A 39 -17.34 -16.48 4.83
CA GLN A 39 -17.93 -16.89 3.56
C GLN A 39 -17.23 -16.28 2.35
N ARG A 40 -16.57 -15.14 2.51
CA ARG A 40 -15.78 -14.46 1.48
C ARG A 40 -14.36 -14.26 1.98
N SER A 41 -13.41 -14.31 1.06
CA SER A 41 -12.01 -14.03 1.38
C SER A 41 -11.83 -12.65 2.00
N ILE A 42 -11.03 -12.59 3.05
CA ILE A 42 -10.55 -11.33 3.65
C ILE A 42 -9.19 -11.05 3.03
N THR A 43 -9.11 -9.94 2.28
CA THR A 43 -7.86 -9.46 1.71
C THR A 43 -7.36 -8.30 2.55
N ILE A 44 -6.08 -8.31 2.90
CA ILE A 44 -5.41 -7.22 3.61
C ILE A 44 -4.44 -6.60 2.63
N GLY A 45 -4.58 -5.29 2.39
CA GLY A 45 -3.74 -4.51 1.49
C GLY A 45 -2.84 -3.55 2.23
N ALA A 46 -1.59 -3.43 1.76
CA ALA A 46 -0.70 -2.33 2.10
C ALA A 46 -0.38 -1.62 0.79
N PHE A 47 -0.94 -0.43 0.61
CA PHE A 47 -0.81 0.32 -0.64
C PHE A 47 0.50 1.09 -0.66
N THR A 48 1.16 1.09 -1.81
CA THR A 48 2.41 1.79 -2.06
C THR A 48 2.17 3.28 -2.31
N ASN A 49 3.03 4.12 -1.75
CA ASN A 49 3.07 5.57 -2.00
C ASN A 49 1.71 6.23 -1.76
N GLU A 50 1.16 6.00 -0.58
CA GLU A 50 -0.12 6.60 -0.18
C GLU A 50 0.06 8.09 0.10
N GLU A 51 1.13 8.44 0.79
CA GLU A 51 1.43 9.79 1.24
C GLU A 51 1.96 10.73 0.12
N GLY A 52 2.36 10.18 -1.02
CA GLY A 52 2.82 10.97 -2.15
C GLY A 52 4.10 11.78 -1.92
N ILE A 53 4.88 11.46 -0.89
CA ILE A 53 6.05 12.25 -0.50
C ILE A 53 7.18 12.15 -1.52
N ARG A 54 7.43 10.93 -2.00
CA ARG A 54 8.51 10.69 -2.96
C ARG A 54 8.01 10.78 -4.40
N TYR A 55 6.83 10.24 -4.68
CA TYR A 55 6.21 10.20 -6.00
C TYR A 55 4.80 10.78 -5.95
N GLN A 56 4.44 11.59 -6.95
CA GLN A 56 3.08 12.12 -7.10
C GLN A 56 2.29 11.32 -8.16
N PRO A 57 0.97 11.19 -8.01
CA PRO A 57 0.14 11.72 -6.92
C PRO A 57 0.25 10.87 -5.64
N ASP A 58 -0.30 11.40 -4.55
CA ASP A 58 -0.62 10.63 -3.36
C ASP A 58 -1.63 9.51 -3.66
N MET A 59 -1.88 8.63 -2.69
CA MET A 59 -2.80 7.48 -2.81
C MET A 59 -2.49 6.57 -4.02
N MET A 60 -1.27 6.63 -4.56
CA MET A 60 -0.94 6.04 -5.87
C MET A 60 -1.29 4.56 -5.98
N GLY A 61 -0.94 3.74 -4.98
CA GLY A 61 -1.24 2.31 -5.00
C GLY A 61 -2.74 2.01 -5.00
N SER A 62 -3.51 2.74 -4.21
CA SER A 62 -4.97 2.60 -4.15
C SER A 62 -5.65 3.15 -5.42
N LEU A 63 -5.13 4.23 -6.01
CA LEU A 63 -5.59 4.75 -7.31
C LEU A 63 -5.39 3.73 -8.42
N VAL A 64 -4.23 3.07 -8.48
CA VAL A 64 -3.98 2.01 -9.47
C VAL A 64 -4.94 0.84 -9.23
N TYR A 65 -5.10 0.40 -8.00
CA TYR A 65 -6.02 -0.68 -7.65
C TYR A 65 -7.47 -0.36 -8.04
N ALA A 66 -7.91 0.88 -7.80
CA ALA A 66 -9.25 1.37 -8.14
C ALA A 66 -9.41 1.77 -9.63
N ARG A 67 -8.37 1.58 -10.44
CA ARG A 67 -8.33 1.97 -11.86
C ARG A 67 -8.46 3.49 -12.12
N GLY A 68 -8.15 4.30 -11.13
CA GLY A 68 -8.05 5.76 -11.27
C GLY A 68 -6.73 6.23 -11.87
N LEU A 69 -5.71 5.35 -11.86
CA LEU A 69 -4.40 5.57 -12.48
C LEU A 69 -3.97 4.28 -13.18
N SER A 70 -3.39 4.38 -14.37
CA SER A 70 -2.85 3.20 -15.04
C SER A 70 -1.53 2.75 -14.39
N VAL A 71 -1.26 1.44 -14.45
CA VAL A 71 0.01 0.87 -13.97
C VAL A 71 1.21 1.54 -14.65
N ASP A 72 1.14 1.70 -15.98
CA ASP A 72 2.23 2.31 -16.76
C ASP A 72 2.48 3.77 -16.33
N ALA A 73 1.43 4.55 -16.12
CA ALA A 73 1.58 5.92 -15.63
C ALA A 73 2.24 5.97 -14.25
N ALA A 74 1.80 5.11 -13.32
CA ALA A 74 2.39 5.01 -11.99
C ALA A 74 3.87 4.60 -12.06
N LEU A 75 4.21 3.55 -12.80
CA LEU A 75 5.59 3.04 -12.91
C LEU A 75 6.54 4.04 -13.58
N ASN A 76 6.03 4.91 -14.46
CA ASN A 76 6.81 5.95 -15.12
C ASN A 76 6.91 7.25 -14.32
N THR A 77 6.26 7.35 -13.17
CA THR A 77 6.37 8.54 -12.32
C THR A 77 7.80 8.73 -11.83
N VAL A 78 8.29 9.97 -11.99
CA VAL A 78 9.61 10.37 -11.50
C VAL A 78 9.45 11.07 -10.15
N GLY A 79 10.19 10.60 -9.17
CA GLY A 79 10.18 11.12 -7.80
C GLY A 79 10.95 12.43 -7.66
N ILE A 80 10.81 13.05 -6.49
CA ILE A 80 11.51 14.31 -6.14
C ILE A 80 13.04 14.13 -6.12
N ASP A 81 13.52 12.92 -6.04
CA ASP A 81 14.94 12.54 -6.06
C ASP A 81 15.45 12.14 -7.46
N GLY A 82 14.60 12.29 -8.49
CA GLY A 82 14.92 11.97 -9.88
C GLY A 82 14.85 10.47 -10.22
N THR A 83 14.51 9.60 -9.27
CA THR A 83 14.34 8.16 -9.53
C THR A 83 12.95 7.87 -10.11
N ARG A 84 12.85 6.80 -10.91
CA ARG A 84 11.58 6.33 -11.44
C ARG A 84 10.99 5.24 -10.54
N LEU A 85 9.69 5.32 -10.23
CA LEU A 85 9.03 4.36 -9.35
C LEU A 85 9.22 2.91 -9.79
N GLY A 86 9.04 2.62 -11.08
CA GLY A 86 9.21 1.27 -11.62
C GLY A 86 10.60 0.70 -11.40
N ASP A 87 11.64 1.53 -11.57
CA ASP A 87 13.03 1.10 -11.36
C ASP A 87 13.31 0.80 -9.88
N GLU A 88 12.76 1.61 -8.98
CA GLU A 88 12.89 1.39 -7.54
C GLU A 88 12.13 0.13 -7.08
N LEU A 89 10.91 -0.11 -7.59
CA LEU A 89 10.17 -1.33 -7.29
C LEU A 89 10.91 -2.57 -7.80
N ALA A 90 11.47 -2.51 -9.01
CA ALA A 90 12.30 -3.59 -9.55
C ALA A 90 13.55 -3.83 -8.67
N ARG A 91 14.23 -2.77 -8.27
CA ARG A 91 15.43 -2.83 -7.43
C ARG A 91 15.19 -3.54 -6.09
N ILE A 92 14.02 -3.35 -5.49
CA ILE A 92 13.65 -3.97 -4.21
C ILE A 92 12.87 -5.29 -4.36
N GLY A 93 12.66 -5.77 -5.59
CA GLY A 93 11.97 -7.03 -5.88
C GLY A 93 10.44 -6.97 -5.70
N TYR A 94 9.84 -5.79 -5.85
CA TYR A 94 8.40 -5.54 -5.72
C TYR A 94 7.75 -5.05 -7.02
N ALA A 95 8.42 -5.11 -8.14
CA ALA A 95 7.80 -4.99 -9.45
C ALA A 95 7.02 -6.27 -9.72
N GLY A 96 5.69 -6.21 -9.69
CA GLY A 96 4.82 -7.35 -9.96
C GLY A 96 4.83 -7.80 -11.41
#